data_92d1bf75c4baebb85f0127f3d01d58fc
#
_entry.id   92d1bf75c4baebb85f0127f3d01d58fc
#
_cell.length_a   1.000
_cell.length_b   1.000
_cell.length_c   1.000
_cell.angle_alpha   90.00
_cell.angle_beta   90.00
_cell.angle_gamma   90.00
#
_symmetry.space_group_name_H-M   'P 1'
#
loop_
_entity.id
_entity.type
_entity.pdbx_description
1 polymer ?
#
loop_
_entity_poly.entity_id
_entity_poly.type
_entity_poly.pdbx_seq_one_letter_code
_entity_poly.pdbx_strand_id
1 'polypeptide(L)'
;QGIDASGIGGPLDAPLSLTEGARPRRARYFVIHDTSNLLCQREAFPANADAADAPWNLPERWTNDPQAHLFITRDGAAHAPQQRTFATPWRATKLEKFLREPSRGLFLHIENVQLRRPQAADDAPLHRPDGECVNDRIAQSPGFTAAQTRRLALVYAAASLRAGEGLIPAYHAVLDTGFIGGHDDPQNFDLDAWAAEVCSLRTALGDHCDAP
;
A
#
# COMPACT_ATOMS: atom_id res chain seq x y z
N GLN A 1 16.61 9.21 17.20
CA GLN A 1 16.66 9.52 15.75
C GLN A 1 15.26 9.92 15.35
N GLY A 2 15.10 11.17 14.85
CA GLY A 2 13.81 11.66 14.39
C GLY A 2 13.31 10.84 13.21
N ILE A 3 12.00 10.53 13.21
CA ILE A 3 11.36 9.89 12.06
C ILE A 3 11.33 10.92 10.95
N ASP A 4 11.91 10.58 9.80
CA ASP A 4 11.79 11.42 8.61
C ASP A 4 10.32 11.57 8.22
N ALA A 5 9.83 12.79 8.21
CA ALA A 5 8.45 13.12 7.92
C ALA A 5 8.00 12.62 6.53
N SER A 6 8.91 12.55 5.55
CA SER A 6 8.60 12.01 4.22
C SER A 6 8.24 10.53 4.27
N GLY A 7 8.92 9.76 5.11
CA GLY A 7 8.70 8.31 5.28
C GLY A 7 7.40 7.92 6.01
N ILE A 8 6.62 8.90 6.48
CA ILE A 8 5.30 8.72 7.11
C ILE A 8 4.22 9.60 6.47
N GLY A 9 4.52 10.16 5.31
CA GLY A 9 3.57 10.97 4.54
C GLY A 9 3.38 12.41 5.03
N GLY A 10 4.24 12.91 5.90
CA GLY A 10 4.26 14.29 6.36
C GLY A 10 4.46 14.47 7.87
N PRO A 11 4.61 15.70 8.34
CA PRO A 11 4.81 16.00 9.76
C PRO A 11 3.65 15.52 10.64
N LEU A 12 3.97 15.03 11.85
CA LEU A 12 2.96 14.49 12.78
C LEU A 12 1.97 15.55 13.30
N ASP A 13 2.39 16.80 13.36
CA ASP A 13 1.58 17.93 13.78
C ASP A 13 0.67 18.50 12.67
N ALA A 14 0.89 18.08 11.43
CA ALA A 14 0.04 18.47 10.31
C ALA A 14 -1.23 17.62 10.25
N PRO A 15 -2.43 18.21 10.25
CA PRO A 15 -3.67 17.47 10.12
C PRO A 15 -3.71 16.63 8.84
N LEU A 16 -4.24 15.40 8.92
CA LEU A 16 -4.53 14.60 7.74
C LEU A 16 -5.85 15.06 7.13
N SER A 17 -5.75 15.84 6.07
CA SER A 17 -6.91 16.35 5.36
C SER A 17 -6.68 16.22 3.86
N LEU A 18 -7.43 15.33 3.23
CA LEU A 18 -7.43 15.17 1.79
C LEU A 18 -8.38 16.24 1.21
N THR A 19 -7.82 17.19 0.49
CA THR A 19 -8.56 18.36 -0.01
C THR A 19 -8.98 18.15 -1.46
N GLU A 20 -10.25 18.36 -1.75
CA GLU A 20 -10.77 18.46 -3.10
C GLU A 20 -11.48 19.82 -3.28
N GLY A 21 -10.94 20.66 -4.15
CA GLY A 21 -11.44 22.00 -4.34
C GLY A 21 -11.41 22.79 -3.03
N ALA A 22 -12.52 23.49 -2.73
CA ALA A 22 -12.65 24.30 -1.52
C ALA A 22 -13.08 23.51 -0.27
N ARG A 23 -13.27 22.21 -0.37
CA ARG A 23 -13.81 21.39 0.74
C ARG A 23 -12.81 20.34 1.18
N PRO A 24 -12.08 20.55 2.27
CA PRO A 24 -11.25 19.51 2.87
C PRO A 24 -12.11 18.34 3.35
N ARG A 25 -11.65 17.12 3.10
CA ARG A 25 -12.27 15.89 3.64
C ARG A 25 -11.30 15.20 4.55
N ARG A 26 -11.79 14.71 5.68
CA ARG A 26 -11.00 13.83 6.55
C ARG A 26 -10.88 12.46 5.91
N ALA A 27 -9.65 11.96 5.81
CA ALA A 27 -9.44 10.55 5.53
C ALA A 27 -10.08 9.71 6.64
N ARG A 28 -10.73 8.62 6.26
CA ARG A 28 -11.37 7.67 7.18
C ARG A 28 -10.86 6.26 7.00
N TYR A 29 -10.39 5.93 5.81
CA TYR A 29 -9.97 4.59 5.44
C TYR A 29 -8.48 4.60 5.10
N PHE A 30 -7.80 3.58 5.60
CA PHE A 30 -6.41 3.29 5.28
C PHE A 30 -6.38 2.05 4.38
N VAL A 31 -6.17 2.26 3.09
CA VAL A 31 -6.25 1.19 2.10
C VAL A 31 -4.87 0.60 1.86
N ILE A 32 -4.75 -0.68 2.13
CA ILE A 32 -3.54 -1.45 1.94
C ILE A 32 -3.58 -2.10 0.56
N HIS A 33 -2.58 -1.79 -0.23
CA HIS A 33 -2.37 -2.33 -1.58
C HIS A 33 -1.05 -3.10 -1.66
N ASP A 34 -0.90 -3.89 -2.71
CA ASP A 34 0.40 -4.31 -3.20
C ASP A 34 0.56 -3.91 -4.69
N THR A 35 1.78 -3.60 -5.07
CA THR A 35 2.08 -3.07 -6.40
C THR A 35 1.92 -4.10 -7.53
N SER A 36 1.69 -5.36 -7.22
CA SER A 36 1.54 -6.45 -8.20
C SER A 36 2.62 -6.42 -9.30
N ASN A 37 3.90 -6.22 -8.91
CA ASN A 37 5.00 -6.11 -9.86
C ASN A 37 5.23 -7.43 -10.60
N LEU A 38 4.91 -7.47 -11.88
CA LEU A 38 4.94 -8.68 -12.68
C LEU A 38 6.37 -9.10 -13.03
N LEU A 39 6.68 -10.35 -12.74
CA LEU A 39 7.83 -11.06 -13.29
C LEU A 39 7.34 -11.93 -14.45
N CYS A 40 7.78 -11.64 -15.68
CA CYS A 40 7.43 -12.45 -16.84
C CYS A 40 8.21 -13.77 -16.86
N GLN A 41 8.17 -14.53 -15.78
CA GLN A 41 8.91 -15.78 -15.61
C GLN A 41 8.14 -16.72 -14.70
N ARG A 42 8.34 -18.03 -14.88
CA ARG A 42 7.74 -19.08 -14.03
C ARG A 42 8.69 -19.56 -12.93
N GLU A 43 9.94 -19.16 -13.01
CA GLU A 43 10.98 -19.53 -12.06
C GLU A 43 10.69 -18.93 -10.67
N ALA A 44 11.43 -19.38 -9.68
CA ALA A 44 11.32 -18.85 -8.32
C ALA A 44 11.53 -17.33 -8.29
N PHE A 45 10.96 -16.69 -7.29
CA PHE A 45 11.24 -15.28 -7.04
C PHE A 45 12.73 -15.01 -6.87
N PRO A 46 13.25 -13.88 -7.35
CA PRO A 46 14.67 -13.55 -7.22
C PRO A 46 15.13 -13.60 -5.76
N ALA A 47 16.29 -14.20 -5.51
CA ALA A 47 16.84 -14.28 -4.14
C ALA A 47 17.14 -12.90 -3.52
N ASN A 48 17.38 -11.91 -4.37
CA ASN A 48 17.60 -10.50 -3.96
C ASN A 48 16.32 -9.64 -4.00
N ALA A 49 15.15 -10.26 -3.95
CA ALA A 49 13.87 -9.54 -4.04
C ALA A 49 13.74 -8.40 -3.01
N ASP A 50 14.32 -8.56 -1.85
CA ASP A 50 14.24 -7.61 -0.74
C ASP A 50 15.41 -6.61 -0.69
N ALA A 51 16.35 -6.68 -1.65
CA ALA A 51 17.49 -5.77 -1.70
C ALA A 51 17.04 -4.35 -2.10
N ALA A 52 17.59 -3.34 -1.43
CA ALA A 52 17.24 -1.94 -1.65
C ALA A 52 17.51 -1.46 -3.09
N ASP A 53 18.52 -2.03 -3.75
CA ASP A 53 18.93 -1.75 -5.12
C ASP A 53 18.20 -2.60 -6.18
N ALA A 54 17.28 -3.45 -5.76
CA ALA A 54 16.47 -4.22 -6.70
C ALA A 54 15.57 -3.28 -7.54
N PRO A 55 15.41 -3.53 -8.86
CA PRO A 55 14.72 -2.59 -9.76
C PRO A 55 13.30 -2.19 -9.34
N TRP A 56 12.59 -3.07 -8.66
CA TRP A 56 11.24 -2.80 -8.17
C TRP A 56 11.20 -1.99 -6.86
N ASN A 57 12.34 -1.86 -6.17
CA ASN A 57 12.47 -1.05 -4.95
C ASN A 57 12.96 0.38 -5.23
N LEU A 58 13.36 0.70 -6.46
CA LEU A 58 13.87 2.03 -6.80
C LEU A 58 12.76 3.09 -6.82
N PRO A 59 12.94 4.23 -6.13
CA PRO A 59 11.92 5.29 -6.03
C PRO A 59 11.47 5.86 -7.37
N GLU A 60 12.37 5.91 -8.35
CA GLU A 60 12.12 6.45 -9.69
C GLU A 60 10.94 5.77 -10.39
N ARG A 61 10.70 4.49 -10.07
CA ARG A 61 9.58 3.72 -10.60
C ARG A 61 8.22 4.36 -10.26
N TRP A 62 8.10 4.93 -9.06
CA TRP A 62 6.86 5.46 -8.52
C TRP A 62 6.68 6.97 -8.76
N THR A 63 7.76 7.65 -9.11
CA THR A 63 7.76 9.10 -9.36
C THR A 63 6.93 9.46 -10.58
N ASN A 64 6.99 8.63 -11.63
CA ASN A 64 6.37 8.93 -12.92
C ASN A 64 4.93 8.40 -13.06
N ASP A 65 4.55 7.43 -12.24
CA ASP A 65 3.20 6.84 -12.24
C ASP A 65 2.66 6.72 -10.81
N PRO A 66 2.26 7.85 -10.21
CA PRO A 66 1.82 7.88 -8.82
C PRO A 66 0.40 7.32 -8.67
N GLN A 67 0.28 6.05 -8.34
CA GLN A 67 -1.00 5.37 -8.13
C GLN A 67 -1.46 5.35 -6.67
N ALA A 68 -0.64 5.82 -5.74
CA ALA A 68 -0.95 5.88 -4.32
C ALA A 68 -0.36 7.12 -3.65
N HIS A 69 -0.68 7.31 -2.39
CA HIS A 69 -0.15 8.41 -1.57
C HIS A 69 1.26 8.12 -1.03
N LEU A 70 1.57 6.85 -0.82
CA LEU A 70 2.87 6.38 -0.34
C LEU A 70 3.17 4.99 -0.89
N PHE A 71 4.43 4.74 -1.19
CA PHE A 71 4.96 3.43 -1.58
C PHE A 71 5.94 2.94 -0.51
N ILE A 72 5.83 1.68 -0.11
CA ILE A 72 6.74 1.02 0.84
C ILE A 72 7.48 -0.07 0.10
N THR A 73 8.79 0.06 0.00
CA THR A 73 9.66 -0.91 -0.66
C THR A 73 9.93 -2.11 0.23
N ARG A 74 10.43 -3.21 -0.33
CA ARG A 74 10.60 -4.47 0.39
C ARG A 74 11.63 -4.40 1.52
N ASP A 75 12.57 -3.47 1.45
CA ASP A 75 13.51 -3.15 2.54
C ASP A 75 12.90 -2.24 3.63
N GLY A 76 11.64 -1.81 3.46
CA GLY A 76 10.90 -0.95 4.39
C GLY A 76 11.15 0.54 4.23
N ALA A 77 11.85 0.97 3.18
CA ALA A 77 11.90 2.39 2.85
C ALA A 77 10.51 2.87 2.35
N ALA A 78 10.19 4.14 2.56
CA ALA A 78 8.90 4.69 2.16
C ALA A 78 9.09 5.96 1.33
N HIS A 79 8.34 6.07 0.24
CA HIS A 79 8.46 7.12 -0.77
C HIS A 79 7.10 7.70 -1.11
N ALA A 80 6.93 9.00 -0.90
CA ALA A 80 5.76 9.74 -1.34
C ALA A 80 6.02 10.35 -2.73
N PRO A 81 5.21 10.06 -3.74
CA PRO A 81 5.32 10.72 -5.04
C PRO A 81 5.15 12.24 -4.89
N GLN A 82 5.97 13.03 -5.58
CA GLN A 82 5.93 14.50 -5.49
C GLN A 82 4.57 15.07 -5.90
N GLN A 83 3.90 14.45 -6.88
CA GLN A 83 2.59 14.88 -7.38
C GLN A 83 1.43 14.40 -6.49
N ARG A 84 1.70 13.58 -5.48
CA ARG A 84 0.65 12.96 -4.68
C ARG A 84 1.08 12.87 -3.23
N THR A 85 0.55 13.76 -2.44
CA THR A 85 0.80 13.84 -1.01
C THR A 85 -0.42 13.31 -0.24
N PHE A 86 -0.29 13.16 1.06
CA PHE A 86 -1.44 12.83 1.92
C PHE A 86 -2.53 13.93 1.94
N ALA A 87 -2.30 15.06 1.32
CA ALA A 87 -3.29 16.10 1.12
C ALA A 87 -4.02 16.03 -0.23
N THR A 88 -3.60 15.13 -1.12
CA THR A 88 -4.16 15.02 -2.48
C THR A 88 -5.19 13.90 -2.54
N PRO A 89 -6.47 14.18 -2.85
CA PRO A 89 -7.47 13.13 -3.01
C PRO A 89 -7.16 12.27 -4.23
N TRP A 90 -7.29 10.97 -4.08
CA TRP A 90 -7.06 10.00 -5.13
C TRP A 90 -8.06 8.85 -5.08
N ARG A 91 -8.36 8.26 -6.21
CA ARG A 91 -9.23 7.08 -6.34
C ARG A 91 -8.46 5.94 -6.99
N ALA A 92 -8.15 4.92 -6.23
CA ALA A 92 -7.48 3.73 -6.73
C ALA A 92 -8.45 2.57 -6.97
N THR A 93 -9.47 2.41 -6.14
CA THR A 93 -10.38 1.26 -6.15
C THR A 93 -11.56 1.41 -7.12
N LYS A 94 -12.17 0.31 -7.52
CA LYS A 94 -13.41 0.31 -8.32
C LYS A 94 -14.57 0.88 -7.51
N LEU A 95 -14.64 0.55 -6.22
CA LEU A 95 -15.65 1.11 -5.31
C LEU A 95 -15.64 2.63 -5.32
N GLU A 96 -14.48 3.26 -5.18
CA GLU A 96 -14.36 4.71 -5.16
C GLU A 96 -14.76 5.34 -6.51
N LYS A 97 -14.36 4.69 -7.61
CA LYS A 97 -14.76 5.11 -8.96
C LYS A 97 -16.26 5.02 -9.15
N PHE A 98 -16.91 4.02 -8.58
CA PHE A 98 -18.36 3.84 -8.58
C PHE A 98 -19.07 4.89 -7.72
N LEU A 99 -18.59 5.14 -6.50
CA LEU A 99 -19.15 6.14 -5.57
C LEU A 99 -18.93 7.58 -6.02
N ARG A 100 -17.97 7.84 -6.91
CA ARG A 100 -17.63 9.17 -7.44
C ARG A 100 -17.30 10.19 -6.36
N GLU A 101 -17.87 11.41 -6.44
CA GLU A 101 -17.54 12.54 -5.58
C GLU A 101 -17.64 12.29 -4.06
N PRO A 102 -18.65 11.58 -3.52
CA PRO A 102 -18.71 11.32 -2.08
C PRO A 102 -17.51 10.57 -1.50
N SER A 103 -16.82 9.75 -2.30
CA SER A 103 -15.69 8.93 -1.84
C SER A 103 -14.36 9.66 -1.85
N ARG A 104 -14.23 10.68 -2.68
CA ARG A 104 -12.96 11.37 -2.89
C ARG A 104 -12.49 12.04 -1.61
N GLY A 105 -11.24 11.78 -1.26
CA GLY A 105 -10.65 12.30 -0.04
C GLY A 105 -10.99 11.53 1.24
N LEU A 106 -11.71 10.41 1.16
CA LEU A 106 -11.98 9.53 2.31
C LEU A 106 -10.96 8.41 2.47
N PHE A 107 -10.25 8.06 1.40
CA PHE A 107 -9.38 6.89 1.34
C PHE A 107 -7.92 7.33 1.18
N LEU A 108 -7.08 6.83 2.08
CA LEU A 108 -5.63 6.98 2.02
C LEU A 108 -5.03 5.68 1.49
N HIS A 109 -4.39 5.73 0.32
CA HIS A 109 -3.86 4.56 -0.37
C HIS A 109 -2.38 4.39 -0.10
N ILE A 110 -1.98 3.21 0.36
CA ILE A 110 -0.59 2.83 0.62
C ILE A 110 -0.26 1.58 -0.19
N GLU A 111 0.66 1.72 -1.11
CA GLU A 111 1.20 0.62 -1.90
C GLU A 111 2.40 -0.02 -1.21
N ASN A 112 2.44 -1.33 -1.22
CA ASN A 112 3.57 -2.10 -0.74
C ASN A 112 4.18 -2.85 -1.91
N VAL A 113 5.47 -2.68 -2.13
CA VAL A 113 6.14 -3.36 -3.24
C VAL A 113 6.06 -4.86 -3.05
N GLN A 114 5.43 -5.54 -3.99
CA GLN A 114 5.29 -7.00 -4.01
C GLN A 114 5.44 -7.52 -5.43
N LEU A 115 6.18 -8.61 -5.55
CA LEU A 115 6.37 -9.30 -6.82
C LEU A 115 5.27 -10.32 -7.05
N ARG A 116 4.86 -10.45 -8.31
CA ARG A 116 3.91 -11.46 -8.78
C ARG A 116 4.54 -12.25 -9.92
N ARG A 117 4.24 -13.52 -9.98
CA ARG A 117 4.65 -14.39 -11.09
C ARG A 117 3.56 -15.39 -11.45
N PRO A 118 3.56 -15.94 -12.66
CA PRO A 118 2.69 -17.05 -13.03
C PRO A 118 2.88 -18.27 -12.13
N GLN A 119 1.85 -19.06 -11.93
CA GLN A 119 1.98 -20.35 -11.28
C GLN A 119 2.81 -21.30 -12.15
N ALA A 120 3.69 -22.08 -11.52
CA ALA A 120 4.58 -23.00 -12.24
C ALA A 120 3.84 -24.04 -13.11
N ALA A 121 2.63 -24.43 -12.70
CA ALA A 121 1.77 -25.38 -13.41
C ALA A 121 0.83 -24.74 -14.44
N ASP A 122 0.92 -23.43 -14.65
CA ASP A 122 0.09 -22.72 -15.59
C ASP A 122 0.73 -22.76 -16.99
N ASP A 123 0.09 -23.42 -17.93
CA ASP A 123 0.54 -23.52 -19.33
C ASP A 123 0.16 -22.30 -20.17
N ALA A 124 -0.52 -21.32 -19.57
CA ALA A 124 -0.91 -20.10 -20.27
C ALA A 124 0.32 -19.31 -20.76
N PRO A 125 0.20 -18.54 -21.84
CA PRO A 125 1.31 -17.71 -22.32
C PRO A 125 1.77 -16.72 -21.23
N LEU A 126 3.09 -16.48 -21.15
CA LEU A 126 3.66 -15.48 -20.23
C LEU A 126 3.39 -14.04 -20.70
N HIS A 127 3.14 -13.88 -21.97
CA HIS A 127 2.87 -12.57 -22.59
C HIS A 127 1.51 -12.57 -23.30
N ARG A 128 0.85 -11.44 -23.24
CA ARG A 128 -0.31 -11.14 -24.05
C ARG A 128 0.10 -10.91 -25.52
N PRO A 129 -0.87 -10.86 -26.46
CA PRO A 129 -0.56 -10.55 -27.87
C PRO A 129 0.11 -9.19 -28.09
N ASP A 130 -0.06 -8.25 -27.17
CA ASP A 130 0.58 -6.93 -27.17
C ASP A 130 2.02 -6.94 -26.62
N GLY A 131 2.53 -8.11 -26.20
CA GLY A 131 3.86 -8.29 -25.63
C GLY A 131 3.96 -8.00 -24.12
N GLU A 132 2.89 -7.47 -23.51
CA GLU A 132 2.87 -7.26 -22.07
C GLU A 132 2.81 -8.58 -21.30
N CYS A 133 3.36 -8.59 -20.09
CA CYS A 133 3.21 -9.74 -19.19
C CYS A 133 1.72 -10.02 -18.93
N VAL A 134 1.35 -11.28 -18.95
CA VAL A 134 0.06 -11.68 -18.41
C VAL A 134 0.05 -11.33 -16.93
N ASN A 135 -0.93 -10.54 -16.50
CA ASN A 135 -1.10 -10.17 -15.10
C ASN A 135 -1.36 -11.45 -14.29
N ASP A 136 -0.42 -11.82 -13.44
CA ASP A 136 -0.42 -13.09 -12.77
C ASP A 136 0.24 -13.02 -11.40
N ARG A 137 -0.22 -13.53 -10.62
CA ARG A 137 -1.34 -14.08 -9.88
C ARG A 137 -0.92 -14.58 -8.54
N ILE A 138 0.31 -15.08 -8.35
CA ILE A 138 0.80 -15.48 -7.04
C ILE A 138 1.90 -14.55 -6.56
N ALA A 139 1.70 -14.02 -5.38
CA ALA A 139 2.72 -13.26 -4.67
C ALA A 139 3.69 -14.19 -3.93
N GLN A 140 4.80 -13.62 -3.47
CA GLN A 140 5.71 -14.30 -2.55
C GLN A 140 4.98 -14.75 -1.28
N SER A 141 5.51 -15.78 -0.63
CA SER A 141 5.06 -16.22 0.68
C SER A 141 6.31 -16.38 1.58
N PRO A 142 6.39 -15.65 2.70
CA PRO A 142 5.46 -14.62 3.16
C PRO A 142 5.34 -13.45 2.16
N GLY A 143 4.19 -12.76 2.19
CA GLY A 143 3.88 -11.67 1.27
C GLY A 143 4.74 -10.44 1.50
N PHE A 144 4.48 -9.73 2.58
CA PHE A 144 5.26 -8.58 2.98
C PHE A 144 6.46 -8.98 3.84
N THR A 145 7.54 -8.25 3.72
CA THR A 145 8.68 -8.42 4.62
C THR A 145 8.38 -7.85 6.02
N ALA A 146 9.12 -8.30 7.03
CA ALA A 146 9.00 -7.72 8.36
C ALA A 146 9.33 -6.21 8.38
N ALA A 147 10.20 -5.75 7.48
CA ALA A 147 10.50 -4.33 7.32
C ALA A 147 9.31 -3.55 6.74
N GLN A 148 8.62 -4.09 5.74
CA GLN A 148 7.39 -3.52 5.19
C GLN A 148 6.29 -3.48 6.25
N THR A 149 6.07 -4.59 6.96
CA THR A 149 5.03 -4.68 8.00
C THR A 149 5.22 -3.63 9.09
N ARG A 150 6.45 -3.47 9.59
CA ARG A 150 6.79 -2.41 10.57
C ARG A 150 6.60 -1.01 10.00
N ARG A 151 7.02 -0.76 8.76
CA ARG A 151 6.84 0.55 8.13
C ARG A 151 5.37 0.86 7.90
N LEU A 152 4.59 -0.10 7.43
CA LEU A 152 3.16 0.04 7.22
C LEU A 152 2.41 0.35 8.53
N ALA A 153 2.77 -0.31 9.62
CA ALA A 153 2.23 -0.04 10.95
C ALA A 153 2.57 1.38 11.42
N LEU A 154 3.80 1.83 11.22
CA LEU A 154 4.21 3.18 11.55
C LEU A 154 3.45 4.24 10.74
N VAL A 155 3.28 4.03 9.44
CA VAL A 155 2.52 4.93 8.56
C VAL A 155 1.06 4.98 8.98
N TYR A 156 0.46 3.84 9.32
CA TYR A 156 -0.91 3.76 9.83
C TYR A 156 -1.08 4.53 11.14
N ALA A 157 -0.18 4.32 12.10
CA ALA A 157 -0.23 5.01 13.39
C ALA A 157 -0.08 6.53 13.22
N ALA A 158 0.87 6.97 12.40
CA ALA A 158 1.09 8.39 12.10
C ALA A 158 -0.11 9.02 11.37
N ALA A 159 -0.70 8.32 10.40
CA ALA A 159 -1.87 8.80 9.68
C ALA A 159 -3.10 8.90 10.60
N SER A 160 -3.32 7.90 11.46
CA SER A 160 -4.41 7.90 12.45
C SER A 160 -4.27 9.02 13.47
N LEU A 161 -3.05 9.25 13.97
CA LEU A 161 -2.76 10.36 14.86
C LEU A 161 -3.10 11.73 14.21
N ARG A 162 -2.67 11.92 12.98
CA ARG A 162 -2.95 13.14 12.19
C ARG A 162 -4.42 13.30 11.84
N ALA A 163 -5.15 12.21 11.66
CA ALA A 163 -6.61 12.22 11.46
C ALA A 163 -7.38 12.58 12.73
N GLY A 164 -6.74 12.43 13.91
CA GLY A 164 -7.38 12.62 15.22
C GLY A 164 -8.30 11.46 15.62
N GLU A 165 -8.26 10.36 14.88
CA GLU A 165 -9.02 9.13 15.14
C GLU A 165 -8.33 7.92 14.46
N GLY A 166 -8.61 6.71 14.92
CA GLY A 166 -8.13 5.50 14.25
C GLY A 166 -8.74 5.39 12.85
N LEU A 167 -7.89 5.33 11.83
CA LEU A 167 -8.34 5.04 10.49
C LEU A 167 -8.84 3.59 10.39
N ILE A 168 -9.82 3.35 9.52
CA ILE A 168 -10.36 2.02 9.27
C ILE A 168 -9.46 1.32 8.24
N PRO A 169 -8.73 0.25 8.62
CA PRO A 169 -7.96 -0.53 7.66
C PRO A 169 -8.88 -1.20 6.64
N ALA A 170 -8.49 -1.20 5.39
CA ALA A 170 -9.21 -1.86 4.31
C ALA A 170 -8.24 -2.47 3.31
N TYR A 171 -8.62 -3.56 2.68
CA TYR A 171 -7.88 -4.18 1.58
C TYR A 171 -8.51 -3.81 0.25
N HIS A 172 -7.68 -3.56 -0.75
CA HIS A 172 -8.16 -3.26 -2.10
C HIS A 172 -9.10 -4.38 -2.61
N ALA A 173 -8.70 -5.63 -2.48
CA ALA A 173 -9.51 -6.79 -2.87
C ALA A 173 -10.92 -6.78 -2.25
N VAL A 174 -11.04 -6.38 -0.97
CA VAL A 174 -12.34 -6.30 -0.28
C VAL A 174 -13.18 -5.15 -0.83
N LEU A 175 -12.56 -4.00 -1.08
CA LEU A 175 -13.26 -2.82 -1.63
C LEU A 175 -13.72 -3.05 -3.08
N ASP A 176 -13.02 -3.89 -3.82
CA ASP A 176 -13.36 -4.22 -5.20
C ASP A 176 -14.22 -5.48 -5.35
N THR A 177 -14.63 -6.12 -4.25
CA THR A 177 -15.48 -7.31 -4.28
C THR A 177 -16.77 -7.05 -5.04
N GLY A 178 -17.05 -7.90 -6.04
CA GLY A 178 -18.25 -7.80 -6.87
C GLY A 178 -18.13 -6.85 -8.07
N PHE A 179 -17.03 -6.12 -8.23
CA PHE A 179 -16.79 -5.31 -9.42
C PHE A 179 -16.05 -6.10 -10.50
N ILE A 180 -16.47 -5.94 -11.76
CA ILE A 180 -15.77 -6.53 -12.91
C ILE A 180 -14.38 -5.93 -13.02
N GLY A 181 -13.36 -6.80 -13.10
CA GLY A 181 -11.95 -6.39 -13.12
C GLY A 181 -11.50 -5.78 -11.79
N GLY A 182 -12.12 -6.18 -10.69
CA GLY A 182 -11.65 -5.89 -9.35
C GLY A 182 -10.27 -6.50 -9.11
N HIS A 183 -9.53 -5.91 -8.19
CA HIS A 183 -8.18 -6.33 -7.84
C HIS A 183 -8.19 -7.38 -6.73
N ASP A 184 -7.10 -8.13 -6.60
CA ASP A 184 -6.94 -9.19 -5.60
C ASP A 184 -5.85 -8.89 -4.56
N ASP A 185 -5.37 -7.65 -4.53
CA ASP A 185 -4.33 -7.19 -3.63
C ASP A 185 -4.88 -6.69 -2.27
N PRO A 186 -4.09 -6.76 -1.21
CA PRO A 186 -2.77 -7.38 -1.11
C PRO A 186 -2.85 -8.91 -0.94
N GLN A 187 -2.02 -9.66 -1.65
CA GLN A 187 -1.91 -11.10 -1.44
C GLN A 187 -0.93 -11.44 -0.30
N ASN A 188 -1.22 -12.53 0.42
CA ASN A 188 -0.37 -13.05 1.48
C ASN A 188 0.01 -12.03 2.56
N PHE A 189 -0.85 -11.04 2.78
CA PHE A 189 -0.67 -10.07 3.86
C PHE A 189 -0.99 -10.72 5.20
N ASP A 190 -0.05 -10.63 6.14
CA ASP A 190 -0.22 -11.13 7.50
C ASP A 190 -0.84 -10.03 8.38
N LEU A 191 -2.16 -10.09 8.53
CA LEU A 191 -2.92 -9.13 9.34
C LEU A 191 -2.53 -9.18 10.81
N ASP A 192 -2.30 -10.38 11.35
CA ASP A 192 -1.99 -10.55 12.78
C ASP A 192 -0.61 -9.99 13.10
N ALA A 193 0.39 -10.26 12.26
CA ALA A 193 1.71 -9.67 12.40
C ALA A 193 1.66 -8.14 12.30
N TRP A 194 0.89 -7.59 11.37
CA TRP A 194 0.74 -6.14 11.24
C TRP A 194 0.00 -5.53 12.44
N ALA A 195 -1.07 -6.14 12.92
CA ALA A 195 -1.82 -5.69 14.08
C ALA A 195 -0.95 -5.69 15.34
N ALA A 196 -0.08 -6.70 15.51
CA ALA A 196 0.88 -6.76 16.60
C ALA A 196 1.89 -5.60 16.56
N GLU A 197 2.40 -5.24 15.38
CA GLU A 197 3.28 -4.07 15.21
C GLU A 197 2.55 -2.75 15.51
N VAL A 198 1.31 -2.58 15.07
CA VAL A 198 0.48 -1.41 15.41
C VAL A 198 0.27 -1.33 16.92
N CYS A 199 -0.04 -2.46 17.57
CA CYS A 199 -0.24 -2.55 19.00
C CYS A 199 1.04 -2.17 19.76
N SER A 200 2.18 -2.69 19.35
CA SER A 200 3.49 -2.35 19.90
C SER A 200 3.78 -0.84 19.85
N LEU A 201 3.49 -0.21 18.72
CA LEU A 201 3.67 1.23 18.55
C LEU A 201 2.74 2.04 19.47
N ARG A 202 1.47 1.66 19.56
CA ARG A 202 0.50 2.32 20.46
C ARG A 202 0.93 2.22 21.92
N THR A 203 1.34 1.03 22.37
CA THR A 203 1.85 0.81 23.71
C THR A 203 3.08 1.69 24.00
N ALA A 204 4.01 1.80 23.07
CA ALA A 204 5.17 2.68 23.20
C ALA A 204 4.81 4.17 23.29
N LEU A 205 3.64 4.56 22.79
CA LEU A 205 3.09 5.93 22.90
C LEU A 205 2.23 6.12 24.16
N GLY A 206 2.13 5.11 25.03
CA GLY A 206 1.38 5.16 26.29
C GLY A 206 -0.13 4.84 26.14
N ASP A 207 -0.52 4.27 25.01
CA ASP A 207 -1.89 3.82 24.77
C ASP A 207 -2.04 2.32 25.11
N HIS A 208 -3.21 1.92 25.58
CA HIS A 208 -3.48 0.50 25.81
C HIS A 208 -3.96 -0.15 24.51
N CYS A 209 -3.38 -1.29 24.21
CA CYS A 209 -3.77 -2.10 23.08
C CYS A 209 -4.10 -3.50 23.61
N ASP A 210 -5.37 -3.85 23.63
CA ASP A 210 -5.75 -5.24 23.84
C ASP A 210 -5.36 -5.99 22.55
N ALA A 211 -4.44 -6.94 22.67
CA ALA A 211 -4.13 -7.83 21.56
C ALA A 211 -5.39 -8.61 21.17
N PRO A 212 -5.66 -8.83 19.88
CA PRO A 212 -6.79 -9.63 19.43
C PRO A 212 -6.72 -11.06 19.94
#